data_0c5ea797ac2699be405e7d9ff277b67a
#
_entry.id   0c5ea797ac2699be405e7d9ff277b67a
#
_cell.length_a   1.000
_cell.length_b   1.000
_cell.length_c   1.000
_cell.angle_alpha   90.00
_cell.angle_beta   90.00
_cell.angle_gamma   90.00
#
_symmetry.space_group_name_H-M   'P 1'
#
loop_
_entity.id
_entity.type
_entity.pdbx_description
1 polymer ?
#
loop_
_entity_poly.entity_id
_entity_poly.type
_entity_poly.pdbx_seq_one_letter_code
_entity_poly.pdbx_strand_id
1 'polypeptide(L)'
;MILLFFVLLVIAVVCVIKYVGYMNSTYYKVTKKPFLAMRTDVGTYGEYCIFKLLKSYENKGAKFLFNVYLPKGEGETTEIDVLMICSQGIYVFESKNYSGWIFGNEKYKMWTQSLPQGKGRPAKKEKFLNPIMQNKLHIRCLNEYLKEEYPIYSVIAFSQRCELKKIELVSAVSYTHLRAHETR
;
A
#
# COMPACT_ATOMS: atom_id res chain seq x y z
N MET A 1 34.35 -23.37 -5.71
CA MET A 1 33.44 -23.59 -6.86
C MET A 1 32.09 -24.22 -6.44
N ILE A 2 32.10 -25.38 -5.78
CA ILE A 2 30.89 -26.12 -5.35
C ILE A 2 29.98 -25.27 -4.44
N LEU A 3 30.54 -24.58 -3.45
CA LEU A 3 29.75 -23.71 -2.54
C LEU A 3 29.02 -22.57 -3.29
N LEU A 4 29.72 -21.92 -4.24
CA LEU A 4 29.12 -20.85 -5.04
C LEU A 4 27.96 -21.38 -5.90
N PHE A 5 28.14 -22.54 -6.53
CA PHE A 5 27.07 -23.19 -7.29
C PHE A 5 25.86 -23.50 -6.42
N PHE A 6 26.08 -24.04 -5.22
CA PHE A 6 24.99 -24.33 -4.28
C PHE A 6 24.26 -23.06 -3.84
N VAL A 7 24.95 -21.96 -3.55
CA VAL A 7 24.35 -20.67 -3.20
C VAL A 7 23.50 -20.13 -4.35
N LEU A 8 24.02 -20.17 -5.58
CA LEU A 8 23.27 -19.72 -6.76
C LEU A 8 22.03 -20.57 -7.01
N LEU A 9 22.12 -21.89 -6.80
CA LEU A 9 20.96 -22.79 -6.92
C LEU A 9 19.88 -22.45 -5.90
N VAL A 10 20.24 -22.22 -4.64
CA VAL A 10 19.29 -21.82 -3.58
C VAL A 10 18.62 -20.49 -3.94
N ILE A 11 19.36 -19.49 -4.41
CA ILE A 11 18.81 -18.22 -4.85
C ILE A 11 17.81 -18.43 -5.99
N ALA A 12 18.18 -19.24 -6.99
CA ALA A 12 17.29 -19.53 -8.12
C ALA A 12 15.98 -20.19 -7.66
N VAL A 13 16.07 -21.19 -6.78
CA VAL A 13 14.89 -21.85 -6.20
C VAL A 13 14.00 -20.86 -5.45
N VAL A 14 14.57 -20.00 -4.61
CA VAL A 14 13.81 -18.97 -3.89
C VAL A 14 13.14 -17.98 -4.85
N CYS A 15 13.83 -17.58 -5.93
CA CYS A 15 13.26 -16.70 -6.95
C CYS A 15 12.07 -17.37 -7.67
N VAL A 16 12.18 -18.64 -8.02
CA VAL A 16 11.10 -19.41 -8.65
C VAL A 16 9.90 -19.52 -7.70
N ILE A 17 10.12 -19.85 -6.42
CA ILE A 17 9.04 -19.94 -5.44
C ILE A 17 8.32 -18.60 -5.31
N LYS A 18 9.06 -17.48 -5.20
CA LYS A 18 8.45 -16.13 -5.13
C LYS A 18 7.68 -15.78 -6.40
N TYR A 19 8.20 -16.13 -7.56
CA TYR A 19 7.54 -15.91 -8.84
C TYR A 19 6.24 -16.70 -8.95
N VAL A 20 6.29 -18.00 -8.71
CA VAL A 20 5.11 -18.89 -8.77
C VAL A 20 4.06 -18.47 -7.73
N GLY A 21 4.48 -18.11 -6.51
CA GLY A 21 3.58 -17.61 -5.47
C GLY A 21 2.89 -16.31 -5.87
N TYR A 22 3.58 -15.42 -6.58
CA TYR A 22 3.00 -14.20 -7.13
C TYR A 22 1.99 -14.49 -8.24
N MET A 23 2.35 -15.33 -9.22
CA MET A 23 1.50 -15.68 -10.38
C MET A 23 0.20 -16.36 -9.95
N ASN A 24 0.22 -17.09 -8.82
CA ASN A 24 -0.96 -17.74 -8.27
C ASN A 24 -1.80 -16.83 -7.36
N SER A 25 -1.31 -15.63 -7.04
CA SER A 25 -1.99 -14.71 -6.13
C SER A 25 -3.22 -14.05 -6.77
N THR A 26 -4.21 -13.72 -5.96
CA THR A 26 -5.37 -12.91 -6.39
C THR A 26 -4.92 -11.55 -6.92
N TYR A 27 -3.86 -10.96 -6.33
CA TYR A 27 -3.30 -9.70 -6.83
C TYR A 27 -2.94 -9.79 -8.32
N TYR A 28 -2.16 -10.80 -8.72
CA TYR A 28 -1.82 -10.99 -10.12
C TYR A 28 -3.05 -11.33 -10.98
N LYS A 29 -3.95 -12.18 -10.48
CA LYS A 29 -5.16 -12.58 -11.24
C LYS A 29 -6.04 -11.39 -11.58
N VAL A 30 -6.13 -10.39 -10.70
CA VAL A 30 -6.94 -9.18 -10.88
C VAL A 30 -6.17 -8.11 -11.68
N THR A 31 -4.94 -7.76 -11.27
CA THR A 31 -4.20 -6.64 -11.85
C THR A 31 -3.50 -6.98 -13.16
N LYS A 32 -3.17 -8.25 -13.40
CA LYS A 32 -2.35 -8.74 -14.53
C LYS A 32 -0.99 -8.06 -14.65
N LYS A 33 -0.54 -7.35 -13.61
CA LYS A 33 0.78 -6.68 -13.61
C LYS A 33 1.89 -7.72 -13.63
N PRO A 34 2.88 -7.67 -14.54
CA PRO A 34 4.01 -8.62 -14.56
C PRO A 34 4.81 -8.59 -13.27
N PHE A 35 5.39 -9.73 -12.85
CA PHE A 35 6.14 -9.84 -11.61
C PHE A 35 7.26 -8.80 -11.49
N LEU A 36 8.03 -8.59 -12.57
CA LEU A 36 9.12 -7.63 -12.56
C LEU A 36 8.61 -6.19 -12.43
N ALA A 37 7.55 -5.83 -13.16
CA ALA A 37 6.92 -4.52 -13.05
C ALA A 37 6.41 -4.26 -11.62
N MET A 38 5.75 -5.24 -11.00
CA MET A 38 5.33 -5.14 -9.59
C MET A 38 6.53 -4.94 -8.65
N ARG A 39 7.67 -5.57 -8.92
CA ARG A 39 8.87 -5.47 -8.06
C ARG A 39 9.62 -4.14 -8.20
N THR A 40 9.58 -3.52 -9.37
CA THR A 40 10.35 -2.31 -9.70
C THR A 40 9.54 -1.02 -9.49
N ASP A 41 8.23 -1.07 -9.64
CA ASP A 41 7.37 0.07 -9.38
C ASP A 41 7.05 0.19 -7.88
N VAL A 42 7.38 1.34 -7.30
CA VAL A 42 7.29 1.58 -5.84
C VAL A 42 5.84 1.55 -5.35
N GLY A 43 4.90 2.13 -6.11
CA GLY A 43 3.47 2.17 -5.78
C GLY A 43 2.89 0.77 -5.81
N THR A 44 2.99 0.10 -6.96
CA THR A 44 2.51 -1.27 -7.17
C THR A 44 3.06 -2.27 -6.15
N TYR A 45 4.34 -2.11 -5.77
CA TYR A 45 4.93 -2.96 -4.72
C TYR A 45 4.29 -2.71 -3.35
N GLY A 46 3.94 -1.45 -3.03
CA GLY A 46 3.22 -1.11 -1.80
C GLY A 46 1.84 -1.77 -1.73
N GLU A 47 1.05 -1.68 -2.81
CA GLU A 47 -0.25 -2.35 -2.93
C GLU A 47 -0.14 -3.87 -2.74
N TYR A 48 0.83 -4.49 -3.41
CA TYR A 48 1.09 -5.93 -3.28
C TYR A 48 1.49 -6.31 -1.84
N CYS A 49 2.25 -5.47 -1.13
CA CYS A 49 2.61 -5.71 0.27
C CYS A 49 1.37 -5.67 1.17
N ILE A 50 0.44 -4.75 0.96
CA ILE A 50 -0.84 -4.70 1.67
C ILE A 50 -1.61 -6.01 1.45
N PHE A 51 -1.79 -6.41 0.19
CA PHE A 51 -2.46 -7.66 -0.14
C PHE A 51 -1.77 -8.87 0.51
N LYS A 52 -0.45 -8.99 0.37
CA LYS A 52 0.33 -10.10 0.94
C LYS A 52 0.15 -10.24 2.45
N LEU A 53 0.05 -9.12 3.17
CA LEU A 53 -0.22 -9.10 4.61
C LEU A 53 -1.61 -9.61 4.95
N LEU A 54 -2.60 -9.24 4.13
CA LEU A 54 -4.02 -9.48 4.39
C LEU A 54 -4.59 -10.70 3.65
N LYS A 55 -3.83 -11.36 2.78
CA LYS A 55 -4.31 -12.46 1.93
C LYS A 55 -4.96 -13.61 2.71
N SER A 56 -4.56 -13.84 3.97
CA SER A 56 -5.17 -14.88 4.82
C SER A 56 -6.66 -14.65 5.09
N TYR A 57 -7.13 -13.40 4.97
CA TYR A 57 -8.54 -13.08 5.10
C TYR A 57 -9.39 -13.61 3.95
N GLU A 58 -8.79 -13.94 2.78
CA GLU A 58 -9.49 -14.62 1.69
C GLU A 58 -10.09 -15.97 2.14
N ASN A 59 -9.38 -16.69 3.01
CA ASN A 59 -9.87 -17.94 3.61
C ASN A 59 -11.08 -17.72 4.54
N LYS A 60 -11.30 -16.46 4.97
CA LYS A 60 -12.46 -16.03 5.78
C LYS A 60 -13.53 -15.33 4.93
N GLY A 61 -13.47 -15.48 3.60
CA GLY A 61 -14.44 -14.92 2.66
C GLY A 61 -14.18 -13.48 2.19
N ALA A 62 -13.08 -12.83 2.64
CA ALA A 62 -12.76 -11.50 2.15
C ALA A 62 -12.44 -11.50 0.65
N LYS A 63 -12.82 -10.42 -0.03
CA LYS A 63 -12.52 -10.14 -1.44
C LYS A 63 -11.65 -8.91 -1.55
N PHE A 64 -10.72 -8.92 -2.52
CA PHE A 64 -9.82 -7.80 -2.79
C PHE A 64 -10.04 -7.24 -4.18
N LEU A 65 -10.08 -5.91 -4.27
CA LEU A 65 -10.03 -5.15 -5.51
C LEU A 65 -8.82 -4.22 -5.46
N PHE A 66 -8.21 -3.94 -6.61
CA PHE A 66 -7.00 -3.14 -6.74
C PHE A 66 -7.17 -2.11 -7.84
N ASN A 67 -6.60 -0.93 -7.64
CA ASN A 67 -6.64 0.16 -8.62
C ASN A 67 -8.09 0.44 -9.07
N VAL A 68 -8.98 0.65 -8.10
CA VAL A 68 -10.41 0.89 -8.37
C VAL A 68 -10.64 2.35 -8.69
N TYR A 69 -11.05 2.65 -9.92
CA TYR A 69 -11.35 3.99 -10.39
C TYR A 69 -12.82 4.32 -10.14
N LEU A 70 -13.07 5.42 -9.43
CA LEU A 70 -14.41 5.93 -9.14
C LEU A 70 -14.57 7.34 -9.71
N PRO A 71 -15.76 7.69 -10.24
CA PRO A 71 -16.03 9.06 -10.65
C PRO A 71 -16.00 10.01 -9.45
N LYS A 72 -15.39 11.19 -9.60
CA LYS A 72 -15.37 12.25 -8.57
C LYS A 72 -16.01 13.57 -9.02
N GLY A 73 -16.75 13.55 -10.13
CA GLY A 73 -17.38 14.68 -10.77
C GLY A 73 -16.59 15.24 -11.96
N GLU A 74 -17.22 16.06 -12.78
CA GLU A 74 -16.62 16.77 -13.92
C GLU A 74 -15.82 15.89 -14.91
N GLY A 75 -16.16 14.60 -15.03
CA GLY A 75 -15.44 13.65 -15.89
C GLY A 75 -14.11 13.15 -15.31
N GLU A 76 -13.74 13.58 -14.11
CA GLU A 76 -12.55 13.11 -13.42
C GLU A 76 -12.81 11.84 -12.60
N THR A 77 -11.72 11.10 -12.31
CA THR A 77 -11.75 9.91 -11.46
C THR A 77 -10.82 10.04 -10.28
N THR A 78 -11.07 9.23 -9.27
CA THR A 78 -10.14 8.97 -8.16
C THR A 78 -9.83 7.48 -8.13
N GLU A 79 -8.61 7.10 -7.76
CA GLU A 79 -8.16 5.72 -7.72
C GLU A 79 -7.99 5.26 -6.27
N ILE A 80 -8.64 4.16 -5.89
CA ILE A 80 -8.39 3.46 -4.63
C ILE A 80 -7.33 2.40 -4.87
N ASP A 81 -6.22 2.46 -4.14
CA ASP A 81 -5.10 1.54 -4.29
C ASP A 81 -5.50 0.08 -4.01
N VAL A 82 -6.06 -0.16 -2.82
CA VAL A 82 -6.55 -1.49 -2.40
C VAL A 82 -7.86 -1.35 -1.64
N LEU A 83 -8.83 -2.19 -2.01
CA LEU A 83 -10.11 -2.28 -1.34
C LEU A 83 -10.32 -3.73 -0.89
N MET A 84 -10.61 -3.94 0.39
CA MET A 84 -10.95 -5.23 0.95
C MET A 84 -12.40 -5.22 1.44
N ILE A 85 -13.21 -6.16 0.96
CA ILE A 85 -14.60 -6.35 1.34
C ILE A 85 -14.70 -7.62 2.18
N CYS A 86 -15.25 -7.53 3.37
CA CYS A 86 -15.46 -8.68 4.25
C CYS A 86 -16.76 -8.53 5.07
N SER A 87 -17.07 -9.49 5.92
CA SER A 87 -18.31 -9.48 6.73
C SER A 87 -18.42 -8.30 7.68
N GLN A 88 -17.29 -7.67 8.06
CA GLN A 88 -17.28 -6.50 8.94
C GLN A 88 -17.47 -5.17 8.20
N GLY A 89 -17.36 -5.16 6.87
CA GLY A 89 -17.49 -3.96 6.05
C GLY A 89 -16.42 -3.83 4.97
N ILE A 90 -16.22 -2.62 4.50
CA ILE A 90 -15.31 -2.28 3.40
C ILE A 90 -14.12 -1.52 3.97
N TYR A 91 -12.92 -2.00 3.71
CA TYR A 91 -11.66 -1.36 4.10
C TYR A 91 -11.01 -0.72 2.88
N VAL A 92 -10.83 0.60 2.94
CA VAL A 92 -10.21 1.40 1.87
C VAL A 92 -8.79 1.73 2.30
N PHE A 93 -7.81 1.18 1.58
CA PHE A 93 -6.38 1.36 1.86
C PHE A 93 -5.78 2.38 0.90
N GLU A 94 -5.11 3.37 1.47
CA GLU A 94 -4.22 4.29 0.77
C GLU A 94 -2.77 3.86 1.05
N SER A 95 -2.02 3.51 0.01
CA SER A 95 -0.66 2.97 0.10
C SER A 95 0.39 4.08 0.00
N LYS A 96 1.29 4.17 0.98
CA LYS A 96 2.44 5.10 0.98
C LYS A 96 3.75 4.34 1.16
N ASN A 97 4.29 3.81 0.06
CA ASN A 97 5.52 3.04 0.07
C ASN A 97 6.77 3.93 0.11
N TYR A 98 6.81 4.85 1.06
CA TYR A 98 7.88 5.81 1.28
C TYR A 98 9.03 5.26 2.14
N SER A 99 10.12 6.02 2.21
CA SER A 99 11.26 5.79 3.11
C SER A 99 11.63 7.08 3.85
N GLY A 100 12.53 6.98 4.83
CA GLY A 100 12.97 8.13 5.62
C GLY A 100 11.94 8.58 6.65
N TRP A 101 11.87 9.86 6.94
CA TRP A 101 10.99 10.41 7.96
C TRP A 101 9.77 11.09 7.35
N ILE A 102 8.59 10.82 7.92
CA ILE A 102 7.32 11.42 7.52
C ILE A 102 6.86 12.40 8.60
N PHE A 103 6.50 13.60 8.17
CA PHE A 103 5.92 14.65 8.99
C PHE A 103 4.59 15.07 8.41
N GLY A 104 3.56 15.18 9.23
CA GLY A 104 2.24 15.54 8.75
C GLY A 104 1.30 16.05 9.84
N ASN A 105 0.26 16.73 9.40
CA ASN A 105 -0.85 17.16 10.23
C ASN A 105 -2.13 16.88 9.44
N GLU A 106 -3.16 16.33 10.10
CA GLU A 106 -4.43 16.01 9.44
C GLU A 106 -5.06 17.19 8.72
N LYS A 107 -4.89 18.41 9.26
CA LYS A 107 -5.50 19.63 8.71
C LYS A 107 -4.77 20.20 7.48
N TYR A 108 -3.52 19.81 7.24
CA TYR A 108 -2.71 20.36 6.15
C TYR A 108 -2.84 19.53 4.88
N LYS A 109 -3.04 20.21 3.76
CA LYS A 109 -3.15 19.55 2.43
C LYS A 109 -1.90 18.77 2.04
N MET A 110 -0.72 19.23 2.49
CA MET A 110 0.56 18.63 2.12
C MET A 110 1.30 18.12 3.35
N TRP A 111 1.82 16.90 3.25
CA TRP A 111 2.76 16.28 4.19
C TRP A 111 4.18 16.36 3.64
N THR A 112 5.17 16.05 4.47
CA THR A 112 6.59 16.12 4.09
C THR A 112 7.29 14.80 4.35
N GLN A 113 7.96 14.27 3.32
CA GLN A 113 8.96 13.23 3.43
C GLN A 113 10.34 13.85 3.54
N SER A 114 11.18 13.37 4.47
CA SER A 114 12.56 13.80 4.66
C SER A 114 13.51 12.63 4.46
N LEU A 115 14.37 12.72 3.45
CA LEU A 115 15.29 11.67 3.02
C LEU A 115 16.73 12.04 3.40
N PRO A 116 17.41 11.24 4.25
CA PRO A 116 18.82 11.46 4.56
C PRO A 116 19.68 11.40 3.28
N GLN A 117 20.60 12.36 3.12
CA GLN A 117 21.50 12.44 1.96
C GLN A 117 22.94 11.98 2.27
N GLY A 118 23.15 11.34 3.44
CA GLY A 118 24.45 10.93 3.94
C GLY A 118 25.07 11.95 4.90
N LYS A 119 26.24 11.58 5.45
CA LYS A 119 26.91 12.36 6.51
C LYS A 119 27.31 13.77 5.99
N GLY A 120 26.93 14.81 6.73
CA GLY A 120 27.28 16.20 6.40
C GLY A 120 26.42 16.88 5.32
N ARG A 121 25.44 16.18 4.73
CA ARG A 121 24.52 16.80 3.76
C ARG A 121 23.14 17.03 4.37
N PRO A 122 22.46 18.15 4.03
CA PRO A 122 21.10 18.38 4.48
C PRO A 122 20.15 17.33 3.90
N ALA A 123 19.14 16.93 4.67
CA ALA A 123 18.14 15.97 4.18
C ALA A 123 17.32 16.58 3.04
N LYS A 124 17.09 15.79 1.99
CA LYS A 124 16.17 16.15 0.92
C LYS A 124 14.73 16.08 1.44
N LYS A 125 13.97 17.15 1.25
CA LYS A 125 12.55 17.23 1.66
C LYS A 125 11.68 17.20 0.41
N GLU A 126 10.69 16.31 0.41
CA GLU A 126 9.68 16.19 -0.65
C GLU A 126 8.29 16.34 -0.03
N LYS A 127 7.41 17.08 -0.71
CA LYS A 127 6.02 17.23 -0.29
C LYS A 127 5.13 16.27 -1.07
N PHE A 128 4.14 15.72 -0.39
CA PHE A 128 3.11 14.86 -0.99
C PHE A 128 1.74 15.18 -0.40
N LEU A 129 0.68 14.78 -1.11
CA LEU A 129 -0.68 15.00 -0.66
C LEU A 129 -0.95 14.26 0.66
N ASN A 130 -1.70 14.89 1.54
CA ASN A 130 -2.16 14.30 2.79
C ASN A 130 -2.96 13.02 2.51
N PRO A 131 -2.46 11.84 2.91
CA PRO A 131 -3.13 10.58 2.59
C PRO A 131 -4.47 10.41 3.30
N ILE A 132 -4.68 11.11 4.43
CA ILE A 132 -5.97 11.13 5.11
C ILE A 132 -7.02 11.83 4.25
N MET A 133 -6.65 12.99 3.69
CA MET A 133 -7.55 13.73 2.79
C MET A 133 -7.81 12.98 1.49
N GLN A 134 -6.79 12.29 0.95
CA GLN A 134 -6.96 11.43 -0.22
C GLN A 134 -7.96 10.31 0.08
N ASN A 135 -7.76 9.57 1.16
CA ASN A 135 -8.63 8.44 1.49
C ASN A 135 -10.05 8.88 1.88
N LYS A 136 -10.22 10.06 2.52
CA LYS A 136 -11.54 10.68 2.75
C LYS A 136 -12.28 10.95 1.44
N LEU A 137 -11.57 11.43 0.40
CA LEU A 137 -12.12 11.62 -0.93
C LEU A 137 -12.55 10.29 -1.57
N HIS A 138 -11.68 9.26 -1.51
CA HIS A 138 -11.98 7.93 -2.03
C HIS A 138 -13.25 7.35 -1.39
N ILE A 139 -13.37 7.44 -0.07
CA ILE A 139 -14.53 6.95 0.69
C ILE A 139 -15.80 7.72 0.31
N ARG A 140 -15.73 9.04 0.15
CA ARG A 140 -16.86 9.84 -0.31
C ARG A 140 -17.35 9.37 -1.68
N CYS A 141 -16.44 9.25 -2.67
CA CYS A 141 -16.78 8.78 -4.01
C CYS A 141 -17.33 7.35 -3.99
N LEU A 142 -16.80 6.50 -3.12
CA LEU A 142 -17.28 5.12 -2.96
C LEU A 142 -18.69 5.08 -2.40
N ASN A 143 -19.02 5.89 -1.37
CA ASN A 143 -20.38 6.02 -0.83
C ASN A 143 -21.37 6.51 -1.88
N GLU A 144 -21.00 7.54 -2.65
CA GLU A 144 -21.81 8.07 -3.75
C GLU A 144 -22.09 6.99 -4.83
N TYR A 145 -21.11 6.13 -5.10
CA TYR A 145 -21.23 5.03 -6.06
C TYR A 145 -22.12 3.90 -5.56
N LEU A 146 -21.96 3.49 -4.29
CA LEU A 146 -22.68 2.34 -3.71
C LEU A 146 -24.18 2.63 -3.48
N LYS A 147 -24.58 3.89 -3.28
CA LYS A 147 -25.96 4.34 -3.02
C LYS A 147 -26.62 3.73 -1.77
N GLU A 148 -25.90 2.95 -1.01
CA GLU A 148 -26.32 2.28 0.23
C GLU A 148 -25.28 2.53 1.31
N GLU A 149 -25.68 2.50 2.57
CA GLU A 149 -24.79 2.67 3.71
C GLU A 149 -24.15 1.35 4.10
N TYR A 150 -22.83 1.29 3.98
CA TYR A 150 -22.03 0.18 4.48
C TYR A 150 -21.00 0.70 5.49
N PRO A 151 -20.60 -0.10 6.49
CA PRO A 151 -19.43 0.25 7.31
C PRO A 151 -18.17 0.36 6.44
N ILE A 152 -17.61 1.57 6.33
CA ILE A 152 -16.38 1.81 5.55
C ILE A 152 -15.28 2.29 6.48
N TYR A 153 -14.12 1.64 6.40
CA TYR A 153 -12.96 1.90 7.24
C TYR A 153 -11.81 2.45 6.42
N SER A 154 -11.28 3.60 6.85
CA SER A 154 -10.10 4.24 6.26
C SER A 154 -8.82 3.68 6.84
N VAL A 155 -7.90 3.21 6.01
CA VAL A 155 -6.59 2.71 6.44
C VAL A 155 -5.48 3.34 5.59
N ILE A 156 -4.56 4.05 6.25
CA ILE A 156 -3.35 4.56 5.59
C ILE A 156 -2.19 3.61 5.89
N ALA A 157 -1.64 3.00 4.87
CA ALA A 157 -0.60 1.98 4.97
C ALA A 157 0.77 2.55 4.59
N PHE A 158 1.64 2.73 5.57
CA PHE A 158 3.02 3.15 5.35
C PHE A 158 3.97 1.96 5.29
N SER A 159 4.99 2.08 4.42
CA SER A 159 6.08 1.10 4.35
C SER A 159 6.93 1.12 5.63
N GLN A 160 7.53 -0.02 5.99
CA GLN A 160 8.48 -0.12 7.10
C GLN A 160 9.77 0.68 6.89
N ARG A 161 10.04 1.13 5.67
CA ARG A 161 11.22 1.94 5.33
C ARG A 161 11.10 3.38 5.78
N CYS A 162 9.92 3.83 6.21
CA CYS A 162 9.72 5.16 6.76
C CYS A 162 9.39 5.12 8.24
N GLU A 163 9.66 6.23 8.90
CA GLU A 163 9.32 6.47 10.30
C GLU A 163 8.39 7.68 10.40
N LEU A 164 7.25 7.50 11.05
CA LEU A 164 6.30 8.57 11.32
C LEU A 164 6.81 9.39 12.51
N LYS A 165 7.34 10.60 12.28
CA LYS A 165 8.00 11.42 13.34
C LYS A 165 7.04 12.33 14.08
N LYS A 166 6.36 13.23 13.37
CA LYS A 166 5.37 14.14 13.95
C LYS A 166 4.12 14.07 13.10
N ILE A 167 3.18 13.25 13.53
CA ILE A 167 1.87 13.12 12.92
C ILE A 167 0.85 13.61 13.92
N GLU A 168 0.25 14.76 13.64
CA GLU A 168 -0.79 15.36 14.46
C GLU A 168 -2.15 14.99 13.91
N LEU A 169 -2.93 14.26 14.72
CA LEU A 169 -4.27 13.77 14.37
C LEU A 169 -5.31 14.44 15.25
N VAL A 170 -6.46 14.69 14.66
CA VAL A 170 -7.65 15.20 15.31
C VAL A 170 -8.73 14.13 15.38
N SER A 171 -8.73 13.20 14.43
CA SER A 171 -9.70 12.11 14.32
C SER A 171 -9.05 10.74 14.50
N ALA A 172 -9.86 9.74 14.91
CA ALA A 172 -9.42 8.35 14.97
C ALA A 172 -9.21 7.81 13.54
N VAL A 173 -7.97 7.80 13.08
CA VAL A 173 -7.56 7.20 11.81
C VAL A 173 -6.63 6.03 12.11
N SER A 174 -6.93 4.87 11.55
CA SER A 174 -6.05 3.70 11.71
C SER A 174 -4.82 3.84 10.84
N TYR A 175 -3.64 3.83 11.49
CA TYR A 175 -2.36 3.69 10.80
C TYR A 175 -1.83 2.30 11.00
N THR A 176 -1.29 1.74 9.96
CA THR A 176 -0.53 0.50 10.06
C THR A 176 0.81 0.63 9.38
N HIS A 177 1.87 0.18 10.06
CA HIS A 177 3.14 -0.12 9.43
C HIS A 177 3.04 -1.56 8.92
N LEU A 178 3.18 -1.71 7.61
CA LEU A 178 3.19 -3.04 7.00
C LEU A 178 4.44 -3.79 7.44
N ARG A 179 4.33 -4.63 8.47
CA ARG A 179 5.35 -5.63 8.76
C ARG A 179 5.21 -6.78 7.77
N ALA A 180 5.92 -6.73 6.66
CA ALA A 180 6.20 -7.94 5.92
C ALA A 180 7.16 -8.78 6.79
N HIS A 181 6.72 -9.93 7.30
CA HIS A 181 7.64 -10.94 7.80
C HIS A 181 8.45 -11.43 6.60
N GLU A 182 9.58 -10.79 6.34
CA GLU A 182 10.64 -11.45 5.62
C GLU A 182 11.25 -12.43 6.61
N THR A 183 10.87 -13.69 6.52
CA THR A 183 11.66 -14.80 7.07
C THR A 183 13.05 -14.68 6.47
N ARG A 184 14.00 -14.41 7.34
CA ARG A 184 15.44 -14.45 7.05
C ARG A 184 15.85 -15.84 6.58
#